data_31f87ae8c083547d6297c4ec997dbb46
#
_entry.id   31f87ae8c083547d6297c4ec997dbb46
#
_cell.length_a   1.000
_cell.length_b   1.000
_cell.length_c   1.000
_cell.angle_alpha   90.00
_cell.angle_beta   90.00
_cell.angle_gamma   90.00
#
_symmetry.space_group_name_H-M   'P 1'
#
loop_
_entity.id
_entity.type
_entity.pdbx_description
1 polymer ?
#
loop_
_entity_poly.entity_id
_entity_poly.type
_entity_poly.pdbx_seq_one_letter_code
_entity_poly.pdbx_strand_id
1 'polypeptide(L)'
;MSFVHLHVHTEYSLLDGACRIRDLPGRLKELGQTACAITDHGVMYGAIDFYRACKAEGIHPIIGCEVYVAARTRFDKIHEYDAESRHLVLLCKNETGYRNLSYMVSQAFVEGFYIKPRIDLELLRTHSAVSYTHLTLPT
;
A
#
# COMPACT_ATOMS: atom_id res chain seq x y z
N MET A 1 -22.62 -5.62 -12.15
CA MET A 1 -21.32 -5.93 -11.49
C MET A 1 -20.92 -4.70 -10.69
N SER A 2 -20.56 -4.86 -9.44
CA SER A 2 -20.06 -3.74 -8.62
C SER A 2 -18.56 -3.61 -8.90
N PHE A 3 -18.12 -2.41 -9.25
CA PHE A 3 -16.71 -2.08 -9.44
C PHE A 3 -16.04 -1.87 -8.06
N VAL A 4 -14.79 -2.29 -7.90
CA VAL A 4 -14.00 -2.09 -6.68
C VAL A 4 -12.66 -1.47 -7.03
N HIS A 5 -12.36 -0.31 -6.45
CA HIS A 5 -11.03 0.30 -6.58
C HIS A 5 -10.03 -0.46 -5.71
N LEU A 6 -8.97 -1.00 -6.33
CA LEU A 6 -7.90 -1.74 -5.66
C LEU A 6 -6.57 -0.97 -5.55
N HIS A 7 -6.51 0.23 -6.12
CA HIS A 7 -5.32 1.10 -6.11
C HIS A 7 -5.78 2.55 -5.92
N VAL A 8 -5.70 3.04 -4.69
CA VAL A 8 -6.15 4.39 -4.30
C VAL A 8 -5.15 5.01 -3.35
N HIS A 9 -4.75 6.25 -3.65
CA HIS A 9 -3.89 7.06 -2.79
C HIS A 9 -4.75 8.06 -2.00
N THR A 10 -4.57 8.05 -0.68
CA THR A 10 -5.28 8.97 0.22
C THR A 10 -4.44 10.24 0.47
N GLU A 11 -4.95 11.14 1.33
CA GLU A 11 -4.21 12.32 1.78
C GLU A 11 -2.84 12.01 2.44
N TYR A 12 -2.58 10.75 2.77
CA TYR A 12 -1.28 10.31 3.30
C TYR A 12 -0.22 10.06 2.20
N SER A 13 -0.63 10.03 0.93
CA SER A 13 0.28 10.10 -0.23
C SER A 13 0.53 11.56 -0.58
N LEU A 14 1.41 12.23 0.17
CA LEU A 14 1.53 13.69 0.30
C LEU A 14 1.71 14.46 -1.01
N LEU A 15 2.24 13.85 -2.06
CA LEU A 15 2.54 14.52 -3.33
C LEU A 15 1.38 14.43 -4.34
N ASP A 16 0.57 13.38 -4.29
CA ASP A 16 -0.41 13.08 -5.34
C ASP A 16 -1.75 12.55 -4.82
N GLY A 17 -1.87 12.21 -3.55
CA GLY A 17 -3.10 11.69 -2.94
C GLY A 17 -4.11 12.79 -2.63
N ALA A 18 -5.27 12.75 -3.28
CA ALA A 18 -6.35 13.72 -3.06
C ALA A 18 -7.57 13.15 -2.34
N CYS A 19 -7.66 11.83 -2.17
CA CYS A 19 -8.79 11.17 -1.54
C CYS A 19 -8.71 11.29 -0.02
N ARG A 20 -9.62 12.07 0.58
CA ARG A 20 -9.72 12.15 2.04
C ARG A 20 -10.41 10.92 2.60
N ILE A 21 -9.79 10.27 3.56
CA ILE A 21 -10.33 9.05 4.20
C ILE A 21 -11.74 9.27 4.75
N ARG A 22 -12.02 10.41 5.36
CA ARG A 22 -13.33 10.71 5.92
C ARG A 22 -14.44 10.83 4.88
N ASP A 23 -14.12 11.25 3.66
CA ASP A 23 -15.10 11.53 2.60
C ASP A 23 -15.27 10.33 1.65
N LEU A 24 -14.23 9.47 1.57
CA LEU A 24 -14.14 8.37 0.62
C LEU A 24 -15.28 7.32 0.78
N PRO A 25 -15.63 6.82 1.97
CA PRO A 25 -16.69 5.81 2.11
C PRO A 25 -18.05 6.33 1.68
N GLY A 26 -18.40 7.58 2.01
CA GLY A 26 -19.64 8.20 1.57
C GLY A 26 -19.72 8.29 0.03
N ARG A 27 -18.62 8.69 -0.62
CA ARG A 27 -18.54 8.74 -2.08
C ARG A 27 -18.67 7.37 -2.74
N LEU A 28 -18.07 6.33 -2.16
CA LEU A 28 -18.22 4.95 -2.65
C LEU A 28 -19.68 4.48 -2.59
N LYS A 29 -20.37 4.83 -1.51
CA LYS A 29 -21.80 4.52 -1.33
C LYS A 29 -22.68 5.20 -2.37
N GLU A 30 -22.45 6.49 -2.65
CA GLU A 30 -23.13 7.22 -3.72
C GLU A 30 -22.94 6.57 -5.09
N LEU A 31 -21.75 6.01 -5.35
CA LEU A 31 -21.42 5.29 -6.59
C LEU A 31 -21.91 3.83 -6.61
N GLY A 32 -22.61 3.37 -5.56
CA GLY A 32 -23.08 1.98 -5.45
C GLY A 32 -21.97 0.96 -5.27
N GLN A 33 -20.79 1.38 -4.81
CA GLN A 33 -19.65 0.49 -4.56
C GLN A 33 -19.71 -0.03 -3.13
N THR A 34 -19.33 -1.28 -2.94
CA THR A 34 -19.43 -1.98 -1.65
C THR A 34 -18.07 -2.24 -0.98
N ALA A 35 -16.98 -1.98 -1.68
CA ALA A 35 -15.62 -2.20 -1.20
C ALA A 35 -14.65 -1.22 -1.86
N CYS A 36 -13.51 -0.97 -1.21
CA CYS A 36 -12.41 -0.19 -1.75
C CYS A 36 -11.11 -0.54 -1.03
N ALA A 37 -9.99 -0.46 -1.73
CA ALA A 37 -8.66 -0.52 -1.14
C ALA A 37 -8.08 0.88 -0.94
N ILE A 38 -7.16 1.01 0.04
CA ILE A 38 -6.18 2.09 0.07
C ILE A 38 -4.78 1.52 -0.09
N THR A 39 -3.94 2.20 -0.84
CA THR A 39 -2.60 1.74 -1.25
C THR A 39 -1.65 2.92 -1.32
N ASP A 40 -1.49 3.64 -0.22
CA ASP A 40 -0.63 4.81 -0.16
C ASP A 40 0.84 4.47 -0.44
N HIS A 41 1.59 5.46 -0.93
CA HIS A 41 2.99 5.33 -1.30
C HIS A 41 3.90 5.05 -0.09
N GLY A 42 4.32 3.81 0.07
CA GLY A 42 5.32 3.37 1.05
C GLY A 42 4.88 3.49 2.52
N VAL A 43 3.62 3.80 2.80
CA VAL A 43 3.09 4.02 4.16
C VAL A 43 1.73 3.36 4.36
N MET A 44 1.38 3.12 5.63
CA MET A 44 0.07 2.60 6.06
C MET A 44 -0.57 3.49 7.13
N TYR A 45 -0.27 4.78 7.14
CA TYR A 45 -0.68 5.71 8.19
C TYR A 45 -2.20 5.83 8.33
N GLY A 46 -2.92 5.80 7.22
CA GLY A 46 -4.37 5.90 7.18
C GLY A 46 -5.14 4.59 7.41
N ALA A 47 -4.47 3.44 7.60
CA ALA A 47 -5.10 2.12 7.60
C ALA A 47 -6.23 1.99 8.63
N ILE A 48 -6.00 2.43 9.87
CA ILE A 48 -6.99 2.30 10.97
C ILE A 48 -8.15 3.26 10.77
N ASP A 49 -7.89 4.51 10.38
CA ASP A 49 -8.93 5.51 10.16
C ASP A 49 -9.81 5.12 8.97
N PHE A 50 -9.20 4.63 7.88
CA PHE A 50 -9.93 4.11 6.73
C PHE A 50 -10.80 2.90 7.09
N TYR A 51 -10.24 1.94 7.85
CA TYR A 51 -10.98 0.78 8.32
C TYR A 51 -12.23 1.19 9.10
N ARG A 52 -12.08 2.10 10.06
CA ARG A 52 -13.18 2.60 10.90
C ARG A 52 -14.22 3.36 10.08
N ALA A 53 -13.78 4.26 9.19
CA ALA A 53 -14.67 5.03 8.33
C ALA A 53 -15.50 4.14 7.40
N CYS A 54 -14.87 3.16 6.74
CA CYS A 54 -15.57 2.19 5.89
C CYS A 54 -16.58 1.34 6.66
N LYS A 55 -16.21 0.85 7.85
CA LYS A 55 -17.12 0.05 8.69
C LYS A 55 -18.35 0.85 9.12
N ALA A 56 -18.19 2.13 9.44
CA ALA A 56 -19.32 3.00 9.81
C ALA A 56 -20.33 3.18 8.67
N GLU A 57 -19.88 3.16 7.42
CA GLU A 57 -20.71 3.33 6.22
C GLU A 57 -21.12 2.00 5.55
N GLY A 58 -20.74 0.85 6.12
CA GLY A 58 -21.05 -0.48 5.56
C GLY A 58 -20.26 -0.82 4.31
N ILE A 59 -19.13 -0.15 4.08
CA ILE A 59 -18.17 -0.44 2.99
C ILE A 59 -17.13 -1.45 3.47
N HIS A 60 -16.78 -2.41 2.63
CA HIS A 60 -15.71 -3.37 2.95
C HIS A 60 -14.32 -2.74 2.72
N PRO A 61 -13.52 -2.51 3.78
CA PRO A 61 -12.19 -1.94 3.63
C PRO A 61 -11.17 -3.02 3.23
N ILE A 62 -10.36 -2.72 2.23
CA ILE A 62 -9.21 -3.54 1.82
C ILE A 62 -7.95 -2.73 2.16
N ILE A 63 -7.15 -3.23 3.08
CA ILE A 63 -5.91 -2.57 3.49
C ILE A 63 -4.77 -3.00 2.57
N GLY A 64 -3.99 -2.04 2.10
CA GLY A 64 -2.84 -2.28 1.25
C GLY A 64 -1.80 -1.16 1.36
N CYS A 65 -0.77 -1.28 0.55
CA CYS A 65 0.29 -0.28 0.40
C CYS A 65 0.92 -0.43 -0.98
N GLU A 66 1.24 0.67 -1.63
CA GLU A 66 2.11 0.69 -2.80
C GLU A 66 3.55 0.81 -2.31
N VAL A 67 4.21 -0.33 -2.17
CA VAL A 67 5.59 -0.40 -1.67
C VAL A 67 6.60 -0.09 -2.78
N TYR A 68 7.74 0.45 -2.39
CA TYR A 68 8.89 0.61 -3.27
C TYR A 68 9.78 -0.63 -3.16
N VAL A 69 10.13 -1.22 -4.30
CA VAL A 69 11.01 -2.40 -4.37
C VAL A 69 12.38 -1.97 -4.87
N ALA A 70 13.43 -2.24 -4.09
CA ALA A 70 14.81 -1.95 -4.45
C ALA A 70 15.23 -2.70 -5.72
N ALA A 71 16.09 -2.09 -6.52
CA ALA A 71 16.64 -2.72 -7.74
C ALA A 71 17.45 -3.97 -7.42
N ARG A 72 18.18 -3.95 -6.31
CA ARG A 72 19.02 -5.07 -5.80
C ARG A 72 18.51 -5.48 -4.41
N THR A 73 19.27 -5.20 -3.36
CA THR A 73 18.82 -5.43 -1.98
C THR A 73 18.42 -4.12 -1.30
N ARG A 74 17.61 -4.18 -0.27
CA ARG A 74 17.22 -3.01 0.52
C ARG A 74 18.40 -2.33 1.23
N PHE A 75 19.51 -3.03 1.36
CA PHE A 75 20.75 -2.51 2.00
C PHE A 75 21.67 -1.77 1.03
N ASP A 76 21.53 -2.00 -0.27
CA ASP A 76 22.34 -1.35 -1.30
C ASP A 76 21.92 0.11 -1.48
N LYS A 77 22.90 1.03 -1.51
CA LYS A 77 22.68 2.48 -1.54
C LYS A 77 23.67 3.21 -2.46
N ILE A 78 23.89 2.66 -3.65
CA ILE A 78 24.77 3.25 -4.67
C ILE A 78 23.88 3.97 -5.70
N HIS A 79 24.05 5.28 -5.84
CA HIS A 79 23.13 6.12 -6.63
C HIS A 79 22.97 5.63 -8.08
N GLU A 80 24.05 5.20 -8.71
CA GLU A 80 24.05 4.73 -10.11
C GLU A 80 23.13 3.50 -10.31
N TYR A 81 22.99 2.64 -9.29
CA TYR A 81 22.28 1.36 -9.41
C TYR A 81 20.99 1.30 -8.57
N ASP A 82 20.90 2.09 -7.52
CA ASP A 82 19.87 1.92 -6.48
C ASP A 82 18.98 3.15 -6.28
N ALA A 83 19.20 4.23 -7.05
CA ALA A 83 18.39 5.45 -6.95
C ALA A 83 16.94 5.22 -7.40
N GLU A 84 16.73 4.34 -8.38
CA GLU A 84 15.41 3.97 -8.87
C GLU A 84 14.84 2.80 -8.08
N SER A 85 13.53 2.85 -7.83
CA SER A 85 12.77 1.76 -7.22
C SER A 85 11.53 1.46 -8.06
N ARG A 86 11.09 0.21 -8.03
CA ARG A 86 9.86 -0.21 -8.69
C ARG A 86 8.70 -0.13 -7.72
N HIS A 87 7.51 0.17 -8.22
CA HIS A 87 6.30 0.19 -7.43
C HIS A 87 5.61 -1.17 -7.47
N LEU A 88 5.10 -1.60 -6.33
CA LEU A 88 4.37 -2.85 -6.20
C LEU A 88 3.19 -2.66 -5.25
N VAL A 89 1.98 -2.89 -5.74
CA VAL A 89 0.78 -2.85 -4.90
C VAL A 89 0.63 -4.17 -4.16
N LEU A 90 0.57 -4.10 -2.83
CA LEU A 90 0.30 -5.21 -1.94
C LEU A 90 -1.03 -4.98 -1.22
N LEU A 91 -1.91 -5.99 -1.26
CA LEU A 91 -3.21 -5.97 -0.56
C LEU A 91 -3.23 -7.06 0.51
N CYS A 92 -3.76 -6.75 1.68
CA CYS A 92 -3.88 -7.71 2.78
C CYS A 92 -5.11 -8.60 2.59
N LYS A 93 -4.92 -9.91 2.53
CA LYS A 93 -6.01 -10.89 2.44
C LYS A 93 -6.69 -11.15 3.78
N ASN A 94 -5.91 -11.06 4.85
CA ASN A 94 -6.34 -11.38 6.21
C ASN A 94 -5.42 -10.70 7.23
N GLU A 95 -5.61 -10.97 8.51
CA GLU A 95 -4.83 -10.41 9.59
C GLU A 95 -3.32 -10.77 9.49
N THR A 96 -2.98 -11.99 9.09
CA THR A 96 -1.58 -12.38 8.87
C THR A 96 -0.94 -11.52 7.78
N GLY A 97 -1.66 -11.30 6.67
CA GLY A 97 -1.22 -10.40 5.60
C GLY A 97 -1.02 -8.97 6.09
N TYR A 98 -1.91 -8.45 6.93
CA TYR A 98 -1.78 -7.13 7.52
C TYR A 98 -0.52 -7.01 8.40
N ARG A 99 -0.27 -8.01 9.26
CA ARG A 99 0.94 -8.06 10.11
C ARG A 99 2.22 -8.12 9.26
N ASN A 100 2.23 -8.96 8.24
CA ASN A 100 3.36 -9.09 7.32
C ASN A 100 3.63 -7.78 6.56
N LEU A 101 2.59 -7.15 6.02
CA LEU A 101 2.71 -5.88 5.31
C LEU A 101 3.22 -4.77 6.25
N SER A 102 2.67 -4.68 7.46
CA SER A 102 3.13 -3.72 8.48
C SER A 102 4.60 -3.92 8.83
N TYR A 103 5.04 -5.18 8.95
CA TYR A 103 6.45 -5.51 9.18
C TYR A 103 7.33 -5.09 8.01
N MET A 104 6.94 -5.46 6.77
CA MET A 104 7.70 -5.10 5.56
C MET A 104 7.84 -3.59 5.39
N VAL A 105 6.76 -2.84 5.58
CA VAL A 105 6.78 -1.37 5.53
C VAL A 105 7.68 -0.79 6.62
N SER A 106 7.67 -1.35 7.83
CA SER A 106 8.58 -0.93 8.90
C SER A 106 10.04 -1.18 8.54
N GLN A 107 10.37 -2.37 8.01
CA GLN A 107 11.73 -2.68 7.57
C GLN A 107 12.19 -1.81 6.40
N ALA A 108 11.27 -1.40 5.53
CA ALA A 108 11.57 -0.46 4.45
C ALA A 108 12.10 0.88 4.98
N PHE A 109 11.57 1.35 6.12
CA PHE A 109 12.07 2.57 6.78
C PHE A 109 13.35 2.34 7.57
N VAL A 110 13.43 1.22 8.32
CA VAL A 110 14.55 0.96 9.25
C VAL A 110 15.82 0.54 8.49
N GLU A 111 15.70 -0.35 7.52
CA GLU A 111 16.82 -0.94 6.80
C GLU A 111 16.94 -0.41 5.36
N GLY A 112 15.80 -0.28 4.68
CA GLY A 112 15.73 -0.05 3.23
C GLY A 112 15.68 1.40 2.79
N PHE A 113 15.70 2.37 3.71
CA PHE A 113 15.55 3.77 3.34
C PHE A 113 16.77 4.28 2.55
N TYR A 114 16.50 4.58 1.28
CA TYR A 114 17.41 5.32 0.40
C TYR A 114 16.58 6.07 -0.63
N ILE A 115 16.52 7.40 -0.52
CA ILE A 115 15.61 8.28 -1.26
C ILE A 115 14.14 8.00 -0.90
N LYS A 116 13.74 6.72 -0.87
CA LYS A 116 12.41 6.22 -0.49
C LYS A 116 12.54 4.99 0.43
N PRO A 117 11.51 4.64 1.21
CA PRO A 117 11.49 3.41 1.99
C PRO A 117 11.30 2.21 1.05
N ARG A 118 12.30 1.33 0.93
CA ARG A 118 12.31 0.23 -0.03
C ARG A 118 12.33 -1.13 0.65
N ILE A 119 11.47 -2.03 0.20
CA ILE A 119 11.62 -3.46 0.45
C ILE A 119 12.46 -4.11 -0.66
N ASP A 120 12.79 -5.38 -0.52
CA ASP A 120 13.41 -6.18 -1.56
C ASP A 120 12.71 -7.54 -1.75
N LEU A 121 13.18 -8.32 -2.72
CA LEU A 121 12.59 -9.61 -3.04
C LEU A 121 12.78 -10.65 -1.92
N GLU A 122 13.83 -10.54 -1.12
CA GLU A 122 14.06 -11.43 0.03
C GLU A 122 12.97 -11.21 1.08
N LEU A 123 12.77 -9.96 1.47
CA LEU A 123 11.75 -9.59 2.46
C LEU A 123 10.34 -9.96 1.99
N LEU A 124 10.06 -9.75 0.69
CA LEU A 124 8.79 -10.12 0.09
C LEU A 124 8.56 -11.64 0.11
N ARG A 125 9.58 -12.46 -0.24
CA ARG A 125 9.48 -13.93 -0.24
C ARG A 125 9.25 -14.49 1.14
N THR A 126 9.93 -13.97 2.15
CA THR A 126 9.82 -14.44 3.54
C THR A 126 8.50 -14.06 4.20
N HIS A 127 7.78 -13.06 3.65
CA HIS A 127 6.50 -12.56 4.16
C HIS A 127 5.37 -12.66 3.12
N SER A 128 5.46 -13.59 2.18
CA SER A 128 4.55 -13.75 1.03
C SER A 128 3.11 -14.20 1.37
N ALA A 129 2.80 -14.49 2.63
CA ALA A 129 1.41 -14.69 3.08
C ALA A 129 0.54 -13.41 2.99
N VAL A 130 1.09 -12.31 2.49
CA VAL A 130 0.36 -11.16 1.94
C VAL A 130 -0.18 -11.60 0.60
N SER A 131 -1.44 -11.44 0.36
CA SER A 131 -2.04 -11.89 -0.87
C SER A 131 -2.08 -10.82 -1.92
N TYR A 132 -2.11 -11.19 -3.13
CA TYR A 132 -2.32 -10.44 -4.35
C TYR A 132 -1.31 -9.32 -4.61
N THR A 133 -0.33 -9.67 -5.40
CA THR A 133 0.61 -8.73 -6.00
C THR A 133 0.10 -8.31 -7.37
N HIS A 134 -0.11 -7.02 -7.58
CA HIS A 134 -0.22 -6.44 -8.92
C HIS A 134 1.04 -5.61 -9.18
N LEU A 135 1.83 -6.04 -10.17
CA LEU A 135 3.02 -5.32 -10.59
C LEU A 135 2.55 -4.15 -11.49
N THR A 136 2.63 -2.92 -11.01
CA THR A 136 2.53 -1.77 -11.90
C THR A 136 3.91 -1.48 -12.48
N LEU A 137 4.06 -1.67 -13.78
CA LEU A 137 5.24 -1.19 -14.49
C LEU A 137 5.21 0.33 -14.51
N PRO A 138 6.36 1.01 -14.32
CA PRO A 138 6.42 2.45 -14.51
C PRO A 138 6.08 2.78 -15.95
N THR A 139 5.11 3.68 -16.13
CA THR A 139 4.80 4.31 -17.40
C THR A 139 5.82 5.39 -17.71
#